data_2020d901f9115ec39eefc5bad1b3b6d0
#
_entry.id   2020d901f9115ec39eefc5bad1b3b6d0
#
_cell.length_a   1.000
_cell.length_b   1.000
_cell.length_c   1.000
_cell.angle_alpha   90.00
_cell.angle_beta   90.00
_cell.angle_gamma   90.00
#
_symmetry.space_group_name_H-M   'P 1'
#
loop_
_entity.id
_entity.type
_entity.pdbx_description
1 polymer ?
#
loop_
_entity_poly.entity_id
_entity_poly.type
_entity_poly.pdbx_seq_one_letter_code
_entity_poly.pdbx_strand_id
1 'polypeptide(L)'
;MNTTMKKRWISLYVENQVGVLPKISGLFSGKLYNLESLTVGTTEDPTTSRMTIETVSDDETFEQIKKQLNKFVEVIKVIDFTN
;
A
#
# COMPACT_ATOMS: atom_id res chain seq x y z
N MET A 1 2.44 1.74 24.30
CA MET A 1 2.00 1.71 22.90
C MET A 1 2.23 3.05 22.25
N ASN A 2 2.82 3.09 21.10
CA ASN A 2 3.09 4.34 20.40
C ASN A 2 1.89 4.71 19.54
N THR A 3 1.18 5.79 19.92
CA THR A 3 0.03 6.29 19.17
C THR A 3 0.36 7.50 18.32
N THR A 4 1.64 7.84 18.21
CA THR A 4 2.06 8.98 17.40
C THR A 4 1.79 8.72 15.93
N MET A 5 1.04 9.64 15.32
CA MET A 5 0.77 9.60 13.89
C MET A 5 1.97 10.13 13.14
N LYS A 6 2.41 9.38 12.15
CA LYS A 6 3.52 9.83 11.33
C LYS A 6 3.37 9.31 9.90
N LYS A 7 4.09 9.97 9.02
CA LYS A 7 4.03 9.66 7.59
C LYS A 7 4.79 8.37 7.32
N ARG A 8 4.18 7.49 6.54
CA ARG A 8 4.73 6.19 6.19
C ARG A 8 4.68 5.98 4.70
N TRP A 9 5.66 5.28 4.18
CA TRP A 9 5.73 4.97 2.75
C TRP A 9 5.84 3.47 2.55
N ILE A 10 5.03 2.96 1.63
CA ILE A 10 5.04 1.55 1.25
C ILE A 10 5.18 1.46 -0.26
N SER A 11 6.05 0.58 -0.72
CA SER A 11 6.15 0.24 -2.13
C SER A 11 5.60 -1.17 -2.32
N LEU A 12 4.72 -1.33 -3.30
CA LEU A 12 4.13 -2.62 -3.64
C LEU A 12 4.54 -3.01 -5.04
N TYR A 13 4.83 -4.28 -5.23
CA TYR A 13 4.90 -4.86 -6.57
C TYR A 13 3.65 -5.70 -6.74
N VAL A 14 2.87 -5.42 -7.78
CA VAL A 14 1.57 -6.07 -7.99
C VAL A 14 1.49 -6.58 -9.43
N GLU A 15 0.69 -7.63 -9.61
CA GLU A 15 0.38 -8.11 -10.95
C GLU A 15 -0.41 -7.04 -11.69
N ASN A 16 -0.04 -6.78 -12.94
CA ASN A 16 -0.65 -5.73 -13.74
C ASN A 16 -1.96 -6.23 -14.34
N GLN A 17 -3.01 -6.28 -13.52
CA GLN A 17 -4.33 -6.77 -13.90
C GLN A 17 -5.40 -5.71 -13.72
N VAL A 18 -6.44 -5.81 -14.54
CA VAL A 18 -7.60 -4.95 -14.42
C VAL A 18 -8.21 -5.14 -13.03
N GLY A 19 -8.49 -4.05 -12.36
CA GLY A 19 -9.12 -4.09 -11.04
C GLY A 19 -8.19 -4.09 -9.85
N VAL A 20 -6.88 -4.23 -10.06
CA VAL A 20 -5.94 -4.22 -8.94
C VAL A 20 -5.90 -2.85 -8.28
N LEU A 21 -5.81 -1.78 -9.06
CA LEU A 21 -5.76 -0.43 -8.51
C LEU A 21 -7.00 -0.06 -7.70
N PRO A 22 -8.23 -0.29 -8.19
CA PRO A 22 -9.41 -0.07 -7.36
C PRO A 22 -9.43 -0.91 -6.10
N LYS A 23 -8.94 -2.14 -6.16
CA LYS A 23 -8.91 -3.03 -5.00
C LYS A 23 -7.98 -2.49 -3.92
N ILE A 24 -6.78 -2.05 -4.31
CA ILE A 24 -5.81 -1.50 -3.37
C ILE A 24 -6.29 -0.17 -2.81
N SER A 25 -6.77 0.74 -3.67
CA SER A 25 -7.25 2.04 -3.20
C SER A 25 -8.51 1.90 -2.35
N GLY A 26 -9.34 0.89 -2.65
CA GLY A 26 -10.54 0.61 -1.87
C GLY A 26 -10.24 0.26 -0.42
N LEU A 27 -9.06 -0.30 -0.15
CA LEU A 27 -8.65 -0.60 1.20
C LEU A 27 -8.61 0.65 2.09
N PHE A 28 -8.29 1.79 1.49
CA PHE A 28 -8.15 3.05 2.23
C PHE A 28 -9.43 3.86 2.24
N SER A 29 -10.29 3.71 1.23
CA SER A 29 -11.48 4.54 1.11
C SER A 29 -12.53 4.15 2.17
N GLY A 30 -13.07 5.15 2.84
CA GLY A 30 -14.13 4.96 3.83
C GLY A 30 -13.70 4.19 5.06
N LYS A 31 -12.41 4.07 5.32
CA LYS A 31 -11.90 3.27 6.42
C LYS A 31 -11.10 4.13 7.39
N LEU A 32 -10.49 3.44 8.35
CA LEU A 32 -9.65 4.05 9.36
C LEU A 32 -8.28 4.46 8.82
N TYR A 33 -7.97 4.05 7.63
CA TYR A 33 -6.66 4.29 7.03
C TYR A 33 -6.67 5.59 6.25
N ASN A 34 -5.61 6.36 6.39
CA ASN A 34 -5.49 7.67 5.78
C ASN A 34 -4.51 7.61 4.61
N LEU A 35 -5.03 7.70 3.39
CA LEU A 35 -4.23 7.68 2.18
C LEU A 35 -3.88 9.12 1.77
N GLU A 36 -2.59 9.45 1.81
CA GLU A 36 -2.12 10.77 1.40
C GLU A 36 -1.85 10.82 -0.09
N SER A 37 -1.23 9.78 -0.63
CA SER A 37 -1.00 9.71 -2.06
C SER A 37 -0.84 8.26 -2.51
N LEU A 38 -1.13 8.04 -3.77
CA LEU A 38 -0.98 6.75 -4.42
C LEU A 38 -0.47 6.99 -5.83
N THR A 39 0.68 6.41 -6.16
CA THR A 39 1.21 6.52 -7.51
C THR A 39 1.45 5.12 -8.06
N VAL A 40 1.35 4.99 -9.38
CA VAL A 40 1.55 3.72 -10.07
C VAL A 40 2.57 3.93 -11.17
N GLY A 41 3.55 3.04 -11.23
CA GLY A 41 4.57 3.08 -12.25
C GLY A 41 4.79 1.72 -12.88
N THR A 42 5.39 1.73 -14.05
CA THR A 42 5.77 0.50 -14.72
C THR A 42 7.08 -0.03 -14.16
N THR A 43 7.33 -1.31 -14.38
CA THR A 43 8.59 -1.95 -14.06
C THR A 43 9.21 -2.50 -15.35
N GLU A 44 10.37 -3.14 -15.25
CA GLU A 44 10.97 -3.80 -16.39
C GLU A 44 10.13 -4.98 -16.88
N ASP A 45 9.36 -5.58 -15.97
CA ASP A 45 8.46 -6.67 -16.28
C ASP A 45 7.11 -6.10 -16.69
N PRO A 46 6.65 -6.29 -17.94
CA PRO A 46 5.37 -5.73 -18.40
C PRO A 46 4.17 -6.31 -17.67
N THR A 47 4.31 -7.42 -16.94
CA THR A 47 3.22 -8.02 -16.19
C THR A 47 3.15 -7.50 -14.76
N THR A 48 4.07 -6.64 -14.35
CA THR A 48 4.19 -6.17 -12.98
C THR A 48 4.21 -4.65 -12.94
N SER A 49 3.44 -4.07 -12.04
CA SER A 49 3.45 -2.63 -11.76
C SER A 49 3.96 -2.38 -10.35
N ARG A 50 4.51 -1.20 -10.14
CA ARG A 50 4.91 -0.75 -8.82
C ARG A 50 3.98 0.35 -8.35
N MET A 51 3.42 0.20 -7.16
CA MET A 51 2.59 1.20 -6.54
C MET A 51 3.31 1.75 -5.32
N THR A 52 3.31 3.07 -5.18
CA THR A 52 3.87 3.72 -4.00
C THR A 52 2.73 4.39 -3.23
N ILE A 53 2.61 4.06 -1.97
CA ILE A 53 1.55 4.54 -1.09
C ILE A 53 2.16 5.37 0.01
N GLU A 54 1.62 6.57 0.20
CA GLU A 54 1.96 7.43 1.31
C GLU A 54 0.75 7.54 2.22
N THR A 55 0.93 7.21 3.49
CA THR A 55 -0.16 7.20 4.47
C THR A 55 0.32 7.80 5.79
N VAL A 56 -0.62 8.28 6.60
CA VAL A 56 -0.31 8.76 7.94
C VAL A 56 -1.01 7.85 8.94
N SER A 57 -0.24 7.27 9.85
CA SER A 57 -0.81 6.31 10.80
C SER A 57 0.12 6.13 11.99
N ASP A 58 -0.43 5.56 13.07
CA ASP A 58 0.37 5.08 14.18
C ASP A 58 0.98 3.72 13.83
N ASP A 59 1.85 3.21 14.70
CA ASP A 59 2.56 1.96 14.44
C ASP A 59 1.60 0.77 14.30
N GLU A 60 0.62 0.68 15.16
CA GLU A 60 -0.31 -0.44 15.17
C GLU A 60 -1.15 -0.47 13.89
N THR A 61 -1.68 0.69 13.50
CA THR A 61 -2.47 0.80 12.28
C THR A 61 -1.62 0.48 11.04
N PHE A 62 -0.37 0.93 11.05
CA PHE A 62 0.53 0.66 9.93
C PHE A 62 0.79 -0.84 9.75
N GLU A 63 0.96 -1.57 10.86
CA GLU A 63 1.11 -3.02 10.78
C GLU A 63 -0.14 -3.67 10.19
N GLN A 64 -1.33 -3.19 10.55
CA GLN A 64 -2.57 -3.69 9.98
C GLN A 64 -2.66 -3.43 8.48
N ILE A 65 -2.25 -2.23 8.05
CA ILE A 65 -2.25 -1.89 6.63
C ILE A 65 -1.37 -2.86 5.85
N LYS A 66 -0.16 -3.13 6.34
CA LYS A 66 0.75 -4.06 5.68
C LYS A 66 0.17 -5.46 5.60
N LYS A 67 -0.48 -5.92 6.67
CA LYS A 67 -1.12 -7.24 6.67
C LYS A 67 -2.25 -7.32 5.66
N GLN A 68 -3.08 -6.28 5.57
CA GLN A 68 -4.18 -6.28 4.63
C GLN A 68 -3.67 -6.28 3.18
N LEU A 69 -2.62 -5.53 2.92
CA LEU A 69 -2.02 -5.51 1.57
C LEU A 69 -1.48 -6.87 1.19
N ASN A 70 -0.87 -7.57 2.13
CA ASN A 70 -0.32 -8.90 1.86
C ASN A 70 -1.39 -9.96 1.60
N LYS A 71 -2.65 -9.69 1.93
CA LYS A 71 -3.73 -10.63 1.70
C LYS A 71 -4.21 -10.64 0.26
N PHE A 72 -3.94 -9.59 -0.52
CA PHE A 72 -4.37 -9.57 -1.92
C PHE A 72 -3.48 -10.51 -2.73
N VAL A 73 -4.11 -11.41 -3.49
CA VAL A 73 -3.35 -12.40 -4.29
C VAL A 73 -2.51 -11.72 -5.37
N GLU A 74 -2.94 -10.53 -5.83
CA GLU A 74 -2.23 -9.79 -6.85
C GLU A 74 -0.98 -9.10 -6.34
N VAL A 75 -0.84 -8.98 -5.01
CA VAL A 75 0.33 -8.33 -4.42
C VAL A 75 1.48 -9.31 -4.35
N ILE A 76 2.55 -9.01 -5.05
CA ILE A 76 3.72 -9.87 -5.13
C ILE A 76 4.64 -9.61 -3.94
N LYS A 77 4.81 -8.33 -3.59
CA LYS A 77 5.76 -7.94 -2.55
C LYS A 77 5.35 -6.61 -1.93
N VAL A 78 5.51 -6.51 -0.62
CA VAL A 78 5.28 -5.27 0.13
C VAL A 78 6.61 -4.85 0.75
N ILE A 79 7.03 -3.61 0.48
CA ILE A 79 8.27 -3.07 1.01
C ILE A 79 7.95 -1.83 1.83
N ASP A 80 8.32 -1.85 3.09
CA ASP A 80 8.22 -0.69 3.98
C ASP A 80 9.53 0.10 3.86
N PHE A 81 9.44 1.32 3.33
CA PHE A 81 10.63 2.16 3.25
C PHE A 81 10.46 3.47 4.00
N THR A 82 9.68 3.43 5.06
CA THR A 82 9.55 4.54 5.99
C THR A 82 10.87 4.78 6.70
N ASN A 83 11.29 6.03 6.77
CA ASN A 83 12.48 6.39 7.53
C ASN A 83 12.15 6.70 8.97
#